data_c3eccb75461811a17b0faf8b308c20f5
#
_entry.id   c3eccb75461811a17b0faf8b308c20f5
#
_cell.length_a   1.000
_cell.length_b   1.000
_cell.length_c   1.000
_cell.angle_alpha   90.00
_cell.angle_beta   90.00
_cell.angle_gamma   90.00
#
_symmetry.space_group_name_H-M   'P 1'
#
loop_
_entity.id
_entity.type
_entity.pdbx_description
1 polymer ?
#
loop_
_entity_poly.entity_id
_entity_poly.type
_entity_poly.pdbx_seq_one_letter_code
_entity_poly.pdbx_strand_id
1 'polypeptide(L)'
;DKKDIARILELAEEDAAKGAGECDPRPAQVTDLALMDAYCVHLQQVIRTGVTDGSTGAPDVAAAKKAAEKPLAGMKIVVDAGNGSGGFFAEKVLAPLGADISGSQFLEPDGMFPNHAPNPENREAMESISSQVIKTGADLGLIFDTDVDRSSAVDEQGREIARNSIVAMAAALVSEDHPGTTVVTDSITSRQLTEFLENKLGLNHLLYK
;
A
#
# COMPACT_ATOMS: atom_id res chain seq x y z
N ASP A 1 19.83 -12.05 15.50
CA ASP A 1 19.08 -12.96 16.39
C ASP A 1 18.90 -12.31 17.78
N LYS A 2 18.31 -13.02 18.77
CA LYS A 2 18.13 -12.48 20.13
C LYS A 2 19.46 -12.12 20.82
N LYS A 3 20.55 -12.79 20.49
CA LYS A 3 21.88 -12.53 21.06
C LYS A 3 22.47 -11.24 20.50
N ASP A 4 22.22 -10.94 19.21
CA ASP A 4 22.68 -9.70 18.59
C ASP A 4 21.96 -8.50 19.22
N ILE A 5 20.65 -8.61 19.46
CA ILE A 5 19.87 -7.56 20.15
C ILE A 5 20.38 -7.35 21.58
N ALA A 6 20.61 -8.42 22.35
CA ALA A 6 21.16 -8.32 23.68
C ALA A 6 22.53 -7.61 23.66
N ARG A 7 23.39 -7.95 22.69
CA ARG A 7 24.70 -7.30 22.55
C ARG A 7 24.60 -5.81 22.19
N ILE A 8 23.63 -5.44 21.33
CA ILE A 8 23.38 -4.02 21.00
C ILE A 8 22.95 -3.25 22.25
N LEU A 9 22.07 -3.83 23.07
CA LEU A 9 21.63 -3.20 24.33
C LEU A 9 22.77 -3.03 25.32
N GLU A 10 23.61 -4.06 25.51
CA GLU A 10 24.82 -3.96 26.36
C GLU A 10 25.75 -2.83 25.88
N LEU A 11 26.01 -2.72 24.57
CA LEU A 11 26.85 -1.67 24.02
C LEU A 11 26.22 -0.27 24.23
N ALA A 12 24.90 -0.16 24.08
CA ALA A 12 24.21 1.09 24.34
C ALA A 12 24.28 1.50 25.81
N GLU A 13 24.17 0.54 26.76
CA GLU A 13 24.32 0.79 28.20
C GLU A 13 25.77 1.19 28.54
N GLU A 14 26.79 0.50 27.97
CA GLU A 14 28.18 0.84 28.13
C GLU A 14 28.50 2.26 27.64
N ASP A 15 27.93 2.67 26.50
CA ASP A 15 28.14 4.03 25.96
C ASP A 15 27.40 5.08 26.78
N ALA A 16 26.17 4.80 27.22
CA ALA A 16 25.44 5.70 28.12
C ALA A 16 26.18 5.90 29.44
N ALA A 17 26.83 4.85 29.99
CA ALA A 17 27.62 4.93 31.21
C ALA A 17 28.93 5.77 31.07
N LYS A 18 29.48 5.83 29.86
CA LYS A 18 30.64 6.68 29.54
C LYS A 18 30.31 8.17 29.42
N GLY A 19 29.02 8.51 29.47
CA GLY A 19 28.48 9.84 29.16
C GLY A 19 28.37 10.08 27.66
N ALA A 20 27.49 10.98 27.27
CA ALA A 20 27.36 11.37 25.88
C ALA A 20 28.74 11.84 25.38
N GLY A 21 29.31 11.11 24.44
CA GLY A 21 30.55 11.51 23.77
C GLY A 21 30.40 12.94 23.27
N GLU A 22 31.50 13.67 23.12
CA GLU A 22 31.47 15.01 22.55
C GLU A 22 30.71 14.93 21.22
N CYS A 23 29.50 15.50 21.24
CA CYS A 23 28.70 15.68 20.04
C CYS A 23 29.53 16.54 19.09
N ASP A 24 29.69 16.12 17.83
CA ASP A 24 30.37 16.93 16.84
C ASP A 24 29.77 18.34 16.85
N PRO A 25 30.51 19.40 17.23
CA PRO A 25 29.99 20.73 17.37
C PRO A 25 29.55 21.36 16.03
N ARG A 26 29.77 20.69 14.91
CA ARG A 26 29.29 21.16 13.61
C ARG A 26 27.77 21.06 13.57
N PRO A 27 27.06 22.17 13.34
CA PRO A 27 25.63 22.11 13.16
C PRO A 27 25.31 21.17 12.01
N ALA A 28 24.44 20.18 12.25
CA ALA A 28 23.94 19.33 11.20
C ALA A 28 23.32 20.24 10.12
N GLN A 29 23.80 20.13 8.87
CA GLN A 29 23.12 20.76 7.74
C GLN A 29 21.87 19.96 7.45
N VAL A 30 20.74 20.50 7.82
CA VAL A 30 19.42 19.98 7.44
C VAL A 30 19.02 20.68 6.13
N THR A 31 18.82 19.90 5.08
CA THR A 31 18.33 20.41 3.79
C THR A 31 16.95 19.80 3.57
N ASP A 32 15.97 20.66 3.34
CA ASP A 32 14.64 20.23 2.94
C ASP A 32 14.67 19.75 1.48
N LEU A 33 14.23 18.52 1.27
CA LEU A 33 14.10 17.94 -0.07
C LEU A 33 12.61 17.73 -0.37
N ALA A 34 12.08 18.42 -1.40
CA ALA A 34 10.72 18.28 -1.88
C ALA A 34 10.52 16.97 -2.67
N LEU A 35 10.77 15.82 -2.05
CA LEU A 35 10.68 14.51 -2.69
C LEU A 35 9.22 14.06 -2.90
N MET A 36 8.31 14.49 -2.04
CA MET A 36 6.91 14.00 -2.03
C MET A 36 6.20 14.25 -3.37
N ASP A 37 6.39 15.39 -3.99
CA ASP A 37 5.71 15.69 -5.26
C ASP A 37 6.22 14.80 -6.40
N ALA A 38 7.53 14.55 -6.47
CA ALA A 38 8.12 13.62 -7.44
C ALA A 38 7.63 12.17 -7.19
N TYR A 39 7.52 11.76 -5.93
CA TYR A 39 7.00 10.45 -5.53
C TYR A 39 5.53 10.28 -5.93
N CYS A 40 4.69 11.28 -5.67
CA CYS A 40 3.27 11.24 -6.06
C CYS A 40 3.10 11.16 -7.59
N VAL A 41 3.90 11.90 -8.35
CA VAL A 41 3.89 11.82 -9.83
C VAL A 41 4.30 10.42 -10.29
N HIS A 42 5.30 9.81 -9.67
CA HIS A 42 5.71 8.44 -9.96
C HIS A 42 4.57 7.44 -9.70
N LEU A 43 3.92 7.52 -8.53
CA LEU A 43 2.78 6.66 -8.18
C LEU A 43 1.61 6.82 -9.16
N GLN A 44 1.27 8.07 -9.51
CA GLN A 44 0.26 8.34 -10.53
C GLN A 44 0.61 7.70 -11.88
N GLN A 45 1.89 7.75 -12.29
CA GLN A 45 2.32 7.14 -13.55
C GLN A 45 2.22 5.63 -13.52
N VAL A 46 2.61 4.99 -12.41
CA VAL A 46 2.46 3.53 -12.22
C VAL A 46 1.00 3.12 -12.38
N ILE A 47 0.08 3.81 -11.71
CA ILE A 47 -1.35 3.52 -11.79
C ILE A 47 -1.89 3.75 -13.21
N ARG A 48 -1.51 4.87 -13.86
CA ARG A 48 -1.93 5.14 -15.26
C ARG A 48 -1.49 4.02 -16.19
N THR A 49 -0.24 3.61 -16.12
CA THR A 49 0.30 2.52 -16.96
C THR A 49 -0.47 1.23 -16.72
N GLY A 50 -0.63 0.81 -15.46
CA GLY A 50 -1.31 -0.45 -15.14
C GLY A 50 -2.78 -0.48 -15.56
N VAL A 51 -3.50 0.65 -15.47
CA VAL A 51 -4.92 0.71 -15.89
C VAL A 51 -5.07 0.82 -17.40
N THR A 52 -4.15 1.49 -18.11
CA THR A 52 -4.26 1.71 -19.57
C THR A 52 -3.76 0.53 -20.39
N ASP A 53 -2.78 -0.21 -19.93
CA ASP A 53 -2.28 -1.41 -20.65
C ASP A 53 -3.34 -2.52 -20.72
N GLY A 54 -4.29 -2.58 -19.79
CA GLY A 54 -5.44 -3.48 -19.86
C GLY A 54 -6.60 -3.01 -20.75
N SER A 55 -6.57 -1.77 -21.26
CA SER A 55 -7.69 -1.14 -21.98
C SER A 55 -7.50 -1.04 -23.51
N THR A 56 -6.63 -1.84 -24.12
CA THR A 56 -6.23 -1.78 -25.54
C THR A 56 -7.33 -2.07 -26.58
N GLY A 57 -8.60 -2.13 -26.16
CA GLY A 57 -9.76 -2.36 -27.02
C GLY A 57 -10.64 -1.14 -27.35
N ALA A 58 -10.27 0.07 -26.94
CA ALA A 58 -11.13 1.26 -27.15
C ALA A 58 -11.04 1.79 -28.58
N PRO A 59 -12.14 1.81 -29.35
CA PRO A 59 -12.13 2.26 -30.75
C PRO A 59 -12.00 3.78 -30.91
N ASP A 60 -12.04 4.55 -29.84
CA ASP A 60 -11.98 6.02 -29.86
C ASP A 60 -10.72 6.55 -29.17
N VAL A 61 -9.82 7.11 -29.96
CA VAL A 61 -8.54 7.69 -29.50
C VAL A 61 -8.74 8.84 -28.49
N ALA A 62 -9.81 9.62 -28.60
CA ALA A 62 -10.10 10.71 -27.68
C ALA A 62 -10.61 10.18 -26.31
N ALA A 63 -11.46 9.14 -26.33
CA ALA A 63 -11.89 8.44 -25.12
C ALA A 63 -10.72 7.73 -24.43
N ALA A 64 -9.85 7.06 -25.20
CA ALA A 64 -8.63 6.44 -24.70
C ALA A 64 -7.68 7.46 -24.07
N LYS A 65 -7.48 8.62 -24.70
CA LYS A 65 -6.64 9.70 -24.14
C LYS A 65 -7.23 10.25 -22.84
N LYS A 66 -8.55 10.49 -22.79
CA LYS A 66 -9.23 10.95 -21.58
C LYS A 66 -9.17 9.92 -20.45
N ALA A 67 -9.35 8.64 -20.79
CA ALA A 67 -9.18 7.53 -19.84
C ALA A 67 -7.73 7.45 -19.32
N ALA A 68 -6.73 7.67 -20.18
CA ALA A 68 -5.33 7.71 -19.77
C ALA A 68 -5.00 8.90 -18.85
N GLU A 69 -5.65 10.05 -19.01
CA GLU A 69 -5.47 11.22 -18.13
C GLU A 69 -6.10 11.01 -16.75
N LYS A 70 -7.30 10.45 -16.69
CA LYS A 70 -8.06 10.20 -15.46
C LYS A 70 -8.59 8.77 -15.41
N PRO A 71 -7.71 7.78 -15.25
CA PRO A 71 -8.08 6.37 -15.35
C PRO A 71 -9.04 5.89 -14.25
N LEU A 72 -9.13 6.63 -13.16
CA LEU A 72 -10.02 6.33 -12.03
C LEU A 72 -11.31 7.16 -12.04
N ALA A 73 -11.61 7.86 -13.16
CA ALA A 73 -12.83 8.65 -13.26
C ALA A 73 -14.08 7.78 -13.17
N GLY A 74 -14.98 8.16 -12.28
CA GLY A 74 -16.22 7.41 -12.00
C GLY A 74 -16.08 6.38 -10.87
N MET A 75 -14.87 6.16 -10.35
CA MET A 75 -14.66 5.36 -9.14
C MET A 75 -14.66 6.23 -7.89
N LYS A 76 -15.33 5.76 -6.86
CA LYS A 76 -15.23 6.32 -5.52
C LYS A 76 -14.33 5.44 -4.66
N ILE A 77 -13.20 6.00 -4.25
CA ILE A 77 -12.17 5.28 -3.48
C ILE A 77 -11.95 6.03 -2.17
N VAL A 78 -12.22 5.40 -1.05
CA VAL A 78 -11.96 5.97 0.27
C VAL A 78 -10.65 5.43 0.84
N VAL A 79 -9.89 6.32 1.48
CA VAL A 79 -8.63 6.00 2.14
C VAL A 79 -8.80 6.19 3.64
N ASP A 80 -8.35 5.23 4.42
CA ASP A 80 -8.13 5.32 5.86
C ASP A 80 -6.62 5.31 6.12
N ALA A 81 -6.07 6.46 6.50
CA ALA A 81 -4.65 6.57 6.81
C ALA A 81 -4.34 6.35 8.29
N GLY A 82 -5.36 6.14 9.13
CA GLY A 82 -5.21 5.91 10.57
C GLY A 82 -4.39 6.99 11.31
N ASN A 83 -4.36 8.22 10.78
CA ASN A 83 -3.46 9.29 11.22
C ASN A 83 -1.95 8.97 11.07
N GLY A 84 -1.60 8.00 10.21
CA GLY A 84 -0.24 7.74 9.77
C GLY A 84 0.20 8.66 8.62
N SER A 85 1.30 8.31 7.95
CA SER A 85 1.87 9.10 6.86
C SER A 85 1.15 8.95 5.52
N GLY A 86 0.17 8.03 5.39
CA GLY A 86 -0.50 7.65 4.14
C GLY A 86 -1.56 8.63 3.62
N GLY A 87 -1.92 9.67 4.37
CA GLY A 87 -3.01 10.57 4.00
C GLY A 87 -2.83 11.29 2.66
N PHE A 88 -1.58 11.56 2.27
CA PHE A 88 -1.26 12.17 0.98
C PHE A 88 -1.78 11.38 -0.23
N PHE A 89 -1.97 10.07 -0.07
CA PHE A 89 -2.34 9.19 -1.18
C PHE A 89 -3.72 9.53 -1.76
N ALA A 90 -4.68 9.88 -0.91
CA ALA A 90 -6.00 10.31 -1.34
C ALA A 90 -5.92 11.57 -2.24
N GLU A 91 -5.36 12.66 -1.71
CA GLU A 91 -5.40 13.96 -2.38
C GLU A 91 -4.34 14.10 -3.47
N LYS A 92 -3.13 13.57 -3.26
CA LYS A 92 -2.02 13.76 -4.18
C LYS A 92 -1.86 12.64 -5.21
N VAL A 93 -2.51 11.48 -5.03
CA VAL A 93 -2.41 10.37 -5.98
C VAL A 93 -3.77 10.04 -6.60
N LEU A 94 -4.78 9.71 -5.80
CA LEU A 94 -6.06 9.23 -6.34
C LEU A 94 -6.90 10.34 -6.96
N ALA A 95 -7.04 11.49 -6.31
CA ALA A 95 -7.84 12.61 -6.82
C ALA A 95 -7.33 13.13 -8.19
N PRO A 96 -6.02 13.34 -8.43
CA PRO A 96 -5.51 13.71 -9.74
C PRO A 96 -5.77 12.67 -10.83
N LEU A 97 -5.91 11.39 -10.47
CA LEU A 97 -6.27 10.31 -11.38
C LEU A 97 -7.78 10.23 -11.66
N GLY A 98 -8.58 11.09 -11.02
CA GLY A 98 -10.01 11.23 -11.27
C GLY A 98 -10.90 10.48 -10.30
N ALA A 99 -10.38 9.82 -9.28
CA ALA A 99 -11.20 9.18 -8.26
C ALA A 99 -11.97 10.21 -7.41
N ASP A 100 -13.20 9.90 -7.04
CA ASP A 100 -13.91 10.56 -5.95
C ASP A 100 -13.37 10.01 -4.62
N ILE A 101 -12.64 10.85 -3.88
CA ILE A 101 -12.05 10.51 -2.59
C ILE A 101 -12.92 10.95 -1.41
N SER A 102 -14.14 11.44 -1.67
CA SER A 102 -15.03 11.92 -0.62
C SER A 102 -15.41 10.78 0.34
N GLY A 103 -15.17 11.01 1.60
CA GLY A 103 -15.33 9.98 2.63
C GLY A 103 -14.02 9.36 3.12
N SER A 104 -12.87 9.68 2.51
CA SER A 104 -11.57 9.32 3.09
C SER A 104 -11.43 9.92 4.49
N GLN A 105 -10.75 9.21 5.39
CA GLN A 105 -10.73 9.54 6.81
C GLN A 105 -9.33 9.43 7.43
N PHE A 106 -9.14 10.14 8.54
CA PHE A 106 -7.92 10.12 9.36
C PHE A 106 -6.66 10.41 8.55
N LEU A 107 -6.75 11.35 7.59
CA LEU A 107 -5.70 11.65 6.62
C LEU A 107 -4.54 12.47 7.20
N GLU A 108 -4.83 13.31 8.22
CA GLU A 108 -3.81 14.14 8.85
C GLU A 108 -2.95 13.32 9.81
N PRO A 109 -1.60 13.35 9.66
CA PRO A 109 -0.70 12.64 10.55
C PRO A 109 -0.83 13.12 12.01
N ASP A 110 -1.01 12.17 12.92
CA ASP A 110 -1.01 12.42 14.37
C ASP A 110 -0.37 11.22 15.09
N GLY A 111 0.82 11.42 15.66
CA GLY A 111 1.57 10.36 16.35
C GLY A 111 0.90 9.79 17.60
N MET A 112 -0.24 10.36 18.04
CA MET A 112 -1.06 9.80 19.11
C MET A 112 -2.11 8.80 18.61
N PHE A 113 -2.36 8.74 17.29
CA PHE A 113 -3.31 7.83 16.64
C PHE A 113 -4.69 7.79 17.32
N PRO A 114 -5.39 8.93 17.41
CA PRO A 114 -6.56 9.09 18.28
C PRO A 114 -7.79 8.27 17.85
N ASN A 115 -7.82 7.76 16.62
CA ASN A 115 -8.98 7.08 16.05
C ASN A 115 -8.90 5.56 16.15
N HIS A 116 -7.80 4.98 15.70
CA HIS A 116 -7.46 3.56 15.85
C HIS A 116 -5.97 3.34 15.62
N ALA A 117 -5.45 2.20 16.03
CA ALA A 117 -4.08 1.82 15.70
C ALA A 117 -3.92 1.70 14.17
N PRO A 118 -2.97 2.41 13.52
CA PRO A 118 -2.79 2.36 12.07
C PRO A 118 -2.08 1.06 11.67
N ASN A 119 -2.85 -0.01 11.63
CA ASN A 119 -2.38 -1.34 11.28
C ASN A 119 -3.50 -2.10 10.56
N PRO A 120 -3.35 -2.45 9.26
CA PRO A 120 -4.32 -3.22 8.50
C PRO A 120 -4.60 -4.64 9.04
N GLU A 121 -3.79 -5.12 9.98
CA GLU A 121 -4.02 -6.39 10.68
C GLU A 121 -4.88 -6.22 11.93
N ASN A 122 -5.11 -4.99 12.35
CA ASN A 122 -5.96 -4.69 13.51
C ASN A 122 -7.43 -4.74 13.09
N ARG A 123 -8.21 -5.51 13.85
CA ARG A 123 -9.64 -5.68 13.58
C ARG A 123 -10.42 -4.37 13.63
N GLU A 124 -10.14 -3.50 14.59
CA GLU A 124 -10.82 -2.21 14.75
C GLU A 124 -10.54 -1.30 13.54
N ALA A 125 -9.30 -1.28 13.06
CA ALA A 125 -8.91 -0.54 11.87
C ALA A 125 -9.63 -1.05 10.61
N MET A 126 -9.73 -2.38 10.44
CA MET A 126 -10.46 -2.97 9.32
C MET A 126 -11.97 -2.74 9.42
N GLU A 127 -12.57 -2.79 10.60
CA GLU A 127 -13.98 -2.46 10.83
C GLU A 127 -14.26 -0.97 10.52
N SER A 128 -13.30 -0.08 10.80
CA SER A 128 -13.36 1.36 10.49
C SER A 128 -13.52 1.58 8.99
N ILE A 129 -12.57 1.09 8.18
CA ILE A 129 -12.61 1.28 6.72
C ILE A 129 -13.80 0.56 6.08
N SER A 130 -14.14 -0.66 6.54
CA SER A 130 -15.31 -1.42 6.06
C SER A 130 -16.61 -0.64 6.26
N SER A 131 -16.80 -0.09 7.45
CA SER A 131 -17.96 0.73 7.78
C SER A 131 -18.02 2.01 6.93
N GLN A 132 -16.88 2.61 6.66
CA GLN A 132 -16.78 3.83 5.88
C GLN A 132 -17.09 3.58 4.39
N VAL A 133 -16.63 2.47 3.81
CA VAL A 133 -17.00 2.04 2.46
C VAL A 133 -18.50 1.90 2.33
N ILE A 134 -19.15 1.15 3.21
CA ILE A 134 -20.60 0.95 3.20
C ILE A 134 -21.34 2.28 3.36
N LYS A 135 -20.93 3.10 4.33
CA LYS A 135 -21.57 4.38 4.65
C LYS A 135 -21.52 5.36 3.48
N THR A 136 -20.43 5.38 2.73
CA THR A 136 -20.21 6.34 1.64
C THR A 136 -20.59 5.80 0.27
N GLY A 137 -20.90 4.50 0.15
CA GLY A 137 -21.12 3.82 -1.11
C GLY A 137 -19.89 3.84 -2.00
N ALA A 138 -18.70 3.66 -1.40
CA ALA A 138 -17.46 3.62 -2.16
C ALA A 138 -17.28 2.28 -2.88
N ASP A 139 -16.62 2.32 -4.03
CA ASP A 139 -16.30 1.12 -4.82
C ASP A 139 -15.13 0.33 -4.23
N LEU A 140 -14.24 1.04 -3.50
CA LEU A 140 -13.04 0.47 -2.90
C LEU A 140 -12.64 1.26 -1.66
N GLY A 141 -12.22 0.55 -0.63
CA GLY A 141 -11.54 1.12 0.54
C GLY A 141 -10.08 0.69 0.57
N LEU A 142 -9.19 1.62 0.88
CA LEU A 142 -7.76 1.37 1.10
C LEU A 142 -7.40 1.78 2.52
N ILE A 143 -6.66 0.94 3.21
CA ILE A 143 -6.15 1.23 4.54
C ILE A 143 -4.64 1.01 4.58
N PHE A 144 -3.93 1.91 5.25
CA PHE A 144 -2.49 1.89 5.40
C PHE A 144 -2.07 1.73 6.86
N ASP A 145 -0.86 1.24 7.05
CA ASP A 145 -0.21 1.33 8.35
C ASP A 145 0.52 2.66 8.55
N THR A 146 1.22 2.81 9.66
CA THR A 146 1.81 4.08 10.11
C THR A 146 2.74 4.72 9.07
N ASP A 147 3.60 3.96 8.42
CA ASP A 147 4.66 4.39 7.48
C ASP A 147 4.43 3.93 6.04
N VAL A 148 3.27 3.31 5.79
CA VAL A 148 2.78 2.89 4.45
C VAL A 148 3.61 1.75 3.84
N ASP A 149 4.24 0.92 4.65
CA ASP A 149 4.90 -0.30 4.17
C ASP A 149 3.93 -1.49 4.08
N ARG A 150 2.75 -1.38 4.72
CA ARG A 150 1.65 -2.34 4.66
C ARG A 150 0.34 -1.67 4.27
N SER A 151 -0.44 -2.38 3.48
CA SER A 151 -1.77 -1.95 3.08
C SER A 151 -2.75 -3.11 3.03
N SER A 152 -4.03 -2.81 3.17
CA SER A 152 -5.13 -3.73 2.86
C SER A 152 -6.21 -3.02 2.08
N ALA A 153 -7.11 -3.80 1.51
CA ALA A 153 -8.21 -3.28 0.71
C ALA A 153 -9.54 -3.91 1.11
N VAL A 154 -10.62 -3.15 0.89
CA VAL A 154 -11.99 -3.54 1.18
C VAL A 154 -12.83 -3.32 -0.06
N ASP A 155 -13.64 -4.29 -0.45
CA ASP A 155 -14.54 -4.20 -1.60
C ASP A 155 -15.77 -3.30 -1.32
N GLU A 156 -16.60 -3.08 -2.35
CA GLU A 156 -17.80 -2.25 -2.29
C GLU A 156 -18.87 -2.75 -1.29
N GLN A 157 -18.72 -3.97 -0.80
CA GLN A 157 -19.60 -4.56 0.21
C GLN A 157 -19.01 -4.48 1.63
N GLY A 158 -17.88 -3.79 1.79
CA GLY A 158 -17.19 -3.67 3.07
C GLY A 158 -16.45 -4.94 3.49
N ARG A 159 -16.16 -5.85 2.57
CA ARG A 159 -15.43 -7.09 2.87
C ARG A 159 -13.94 -6.92 2.57
N GLU A 160 -13.11 -7.33 3.50
CA GLU A 160 -11.66 -7.37 3.29
C GLU A 160 -11.32 -8.25 2.07
N ILE A 161 -10.51 -7.72 1.17
CA ILE A 161 -9.92 -8.48 0.07
C ILE A 161 -8.76 -9.28 0.64
N ALA A 162 -8.92 -10.60 0.70
CA ALA A 162 -7.92 -11.47 1.29
C ALA A 162 -6.54 -11.32 0.63
N ARG A 163 -5.46 -11.28 1.42
CA ARG A 163 -4.08 -11.12 0.94
C ARG A 163 -3.72 -12.13 -0.15
N ASN A 164 -4.12 -13.39 0.03
CA ASN A 164 -3.90 -14.42 -0.97
C ASN A 164 -4.59 -14.11 -2.31
N SER A 165 -5.73 -13.42 -2.28
CA SER A 165 -6.42 -12.98 -3.50
C SER A 165 -5.66 -11.85 -4.22
N ILE A 166 -5.04 -10.95 -3.47
CA ILE A 166 -4.18 -9.90 -4.03
C ILE A 166 -2.94 -10.52 -4.70
N VAL A 167 -2.30 -11.49 -4.05
CA VAL A 167 -1.17 -12.23 -4.63
C VAL A 167 -1.59 -13.00 -5.88
N ALA A 168 -2.75 -13.67 -5.85
CA ALA A 168 -3.30 -14.39 -7.00
C ALA A 168 -3.55 -13.45 -8.19
N MET A 169 -4.15 -12.30 -7.95
CA MET A 169 -4.40 -11.28 -8.98
C MET A 169 -3.09 -10.74 -9.56
N ALA A 170 -2.13 -10.37 -8.73
CA ALA A 170 -0.83 -9.89 -9.18
C ALA A 170 -0.09 -10.96 -10.02
N ALA A 171 -0.12 -12.22 -9.56
CA ALA A 171 0.48 -13.33 -10.30
C ALA A 171 -0.22 -13.58 -11.66
N ALA A 172 -1.55 -13.45 -11.70
CA ALA A 172 -2.29 -13.59 -12.96
C ALA A 172 -1.88 -12.51 -13.97
N LEU A 173 -1.79 -11.24 -13.54
CA LEU A 173 -1.33 -10.14 -14.40
C LEU A 173 0.10 -10.36 -14.92
N VAL A 174 1.02 -10.72 -14.03
CA VAL A 174 2.43 -10.96 -14.40
C VAL A 174 2.58 -12.19 -15.31
N SER A 175 1.74 -13.20 -15.17
CA SER A 175 1.83 -14.44 -15.96
C SER A 175 1.54 -14.24 -17.45
N GLU A 176 0.82 -13.18 -17.83
CA GLU A 176 0.54 -12.85 -19.23
C GLU A 176 1.83 -12.52 -19.99
N ASP A 177 2.72 -11.71 -19.39
CA ASP A 177 3.99 -11.31 -19.98
C ASP A 177 5.16 -12.26 -19.63
N HIS A 178 5.03 -13.00 -18.51
CA HIS A 178 6.07 -13.88 -17.98
C HIS A 178 5.56 -15.29 -17.68
N PRO A 179 5.14 -16.06 -18.71
CA PRO A 179 4.62 -17.41 -18.50
C PRO A 179 5.69 -18.33 -17.90
N GLY A 180 5.28 -19.16 -16.94
CA GLY A 180 6.17 -20.11 -16.28
C GLY A 180 7.16 -19.49 -15.29
N THR A 181 7.02 -18.20 -14.95
CA THR A 181 7.84 -17.55 -13.93
C THR A 181 7.64 -18.19 -12.54
N THR A 182 8.54 -17.90 -11.59
CA THR A 182 8.46 -18.41 -10.23
C THR A 182 7.90 -17.35 -9.30
N VAL A 183 6.81 -17.67 -8.61
CA VAL A 183 6.23 -16.88 -7.53
C VAL A 183 6.76 -17.39 -6.19
N VAL A 184 7.38 -16.53 -5.43
CA VAL A 184 7.87 -16.85 -4.08
C VAL A 184 6.90 -16.26 -3.06
N THR A 185 6.43 -17.08 -2.13
CA THR A 185 5.55 -16.64 -1.03
C THR A 185 6.08 -17.13 0.31
N ASP A 186 5.51 -16.61 1.38
CA ASP A 186 5.88 -16.95 2.75
C ASP A 186 4.99 -18.03 3.38
N SER A 187 5.24 -18.31 4.66
CA SER A 187 4.57 -19.38 5.43
C SER A 187 3.06 -19.17 5.65
N ILE A 188 2.52 -17.98 5.41
CA ILE A 188 1.08 -17.70 5.57
C ILE A 188 0.28 -17.93 4.29
N THR A 189 0.93 -18.44 3.24
CA THR A 189 0.31 -18.75 1.96
C THR A 189 -0.68 -19.90 2.07
N SER A 190 -1.89 -19.71 1.55
CA SER A 190 -2.90 -20.76 1.54
C SER A 190 -2.62 -21.83 0.48
N ARG A 191 -3.04 -23.06 0.75
CA ARG A 191 -2.95 -24.14 -0.23
C ARG A 191 -3.71 -23.83 -1.54
N GLN A 192 -4.85 -23.14 -1.44
CA GLN A 192 -5.62 -22.73 -2.63
C GLN A 192 -4.84 -21.78 -3.52
N LEU A 193 -4.02 -20.87 -2.95
CA LEU A 193 -3.15 -20.02 -3.74
C LEU A 193 -2.10 -20.83 -4.48
N THR A 194 -1.44 -21.78 -3.82
CA THR A 194 -0.49 -22.70 -4.48
C THR A 194 -1.15 -23.43 -5.67
N GLU A 195 -2.32 -24.04 -5.43
CA GLU A 195 -3.06 -24.75 -6.48
C GLU A 195 -3.47 -23.83 -7.65
N PHE A 196 -3.81 -22.58 -7.37
CA PHE A 196 -4.12 -21.57 -8.38
C PHE A 196 -2.90 -21.21 -9.22
N LEU A 197 -1.78 -20.90 -8.58
CA LEU A 197 -0.53 -20.53 -9.26
C LEU A 197 -0.04 -21.64 -10.19
N GLU A 198 0.01 -22.88 -9.68
CA GLU A 198 0.55 -24.02 -10.43
C GLU A 198 -0.43 -24.58 -11.47
N ASN A 199 -1.68 -24.84 -11.08
CA ASN A 199 -2.62 -25.57 -11.92
C ASN A 199 -3.47 -24.69 -12.85
N LYS A 200 -3.67 -23.39 -12.49
CA LYS A 200 -4.45 -22.46 -13.32
C LYS A 200 -3.58 -21.53 -14.14
N LEU A 201 -2.51 -21.02 -13.56
CA LEU A 201 -1.62 -20.07 -14.24
C LEU A 201 -0.38 -20.75 -14.85
N GLY A 202 -0.09 -22.00 -14.51
CA GLY A 202 1.10 -22.72 -15.00
C GLY A 202 2.42 -22.10 -14.52
N LEU A 203 2.40 -21.43 -13.37
CA LEU A 203 3.56 -20.81 -12.76
C LEU A 203 4.29 -21.79 -11.83
N ASN A 204 5.57 -21.53 -11.57
CA ASN A 204 6.27 -22.25 -10.51
C ASN A 204 5.98 -21.56 -9.17
N HIS A 205 5.74 -22.34 -8.12
CA HIS A 205 5.55 -21.78 -6.79
C HIS A 205 6.63 -22.26 -5.81
N LEU A 206 7.25 -21.33 -5.12
CA LEU A 206 8.23 -21.60 -4.06
C LEU A 206 7.72 -21.01 -2.74
N LEU A 207 7.43 -21.89 -1.79
CA LEU A 207 7.10 -21.49 -0.41
C LEU A 207 8.39 -21.32 0.39
N TYR A 208 8.69 -20.09 0.79
CA TYR A 208 9.81 -19.77 1.66
C TYR A 208 9.35 -19.85 3.13
N LYS A 209 10.08 -20.60 3.93
CA LYS A 209 9.80 -20.80 5.37
C LYS A 209 10.70 -19.95 6.24
#